data_13d0ef12b049e428252cfea2a108234c
#
_entry.id   13d0ef12b049e428252cfea2a108234c
#
_cell.length_a   1.000
_cell.length_b   1.000
_cell.length_c   1.000
_cell.angle_alpha   90.00
_cell.angle_beta   90.00
_cell.angle_gamma   90.00
#
_symmetry.space_group_name_H-M   'P 1'
#
loop_
_entity.id
_entity.type
_entity.pdbx_description
1 polymer ?
#
loop_
_entity_poly.entity_id
_entity_poly.type
_entity_poly.pdbx_seq_one_letter_code
_entity_poly.pdbx_strand_id
1 'polypeptide(L)'
;MAVTSRFEISKKTHQASYHMHSAHAHSYYEMFYLISGGCDLFIKNNVYHLTPGNITFIPADTLHRTSYSDAALHECVSIEFTQSYLSELVAEFGTVWLQSHLFSKIFYLPEDCRSDINAMLSLILAEHQSSDIFSNCMLKMYFQTLVVRILRYINDASILIVNNNTRATDEALQIAVDYINEHFKNNI
;
A
#
# COMPACT_ATOMS: atom_id res chain seq x y z
N MET A 1 8.74 24.32 -8.43
CA MET A 1 9.68 23.22 -8.67
C MET A 1 8.91 22.12 -9.37
N ALA A 2 9.41 21.60 -10.51
CA ALA A 2 8.75 20.47 -11.18
C ALA A 2 8.84 19.26 -10.24
N VAL A 3 7.68 18.69 -9.89
CA VAL A 3 7.64 17.42 -9.16
C VAL A 3 8.24 16.37 -10.10
N THR A 4 9.41 15.87 -9.76
CA THR A 4 10.06 14.78 -10.52
C THR A 4 9.12 13.58 -10.50
N SER A 5 8.76 13.09 -11.69
CA SER A 5 7.97 11.88 -11.85
C SER A 5 8.72 10.72 -11.21
N ARG A 6 8.10 10.02 -10.23
CA ARG A 6 8.65 8.84 -9.57
C ARG A 6 7.74 7.66 -9.79
N PHE A 7 8.33 6.54 -10.16
CA PHE A 7 7.70 5.23 -10.15
C PHE A 7 8.75 4.17 -9.84
N GLU A 8 8.56 3.48 -8.74
CA GLU A 8 9.42 2.38 -8.31
C GLU A 8 8.54 1.21 -7.90
N ILE A 9 8.86 0.02 -8.38
CA ILE A 9 8.19 -1.21 -7.95
C ILE A 9 9.22 -2.18 -7.38
N SER A 10 8.90 -2.78 -6.26
CA SER A 10 9.74 -3.82 -5.66
C SER A 10 8.89 -4.98 -5.16
N LYS A 11 9.30 -6.20 -5.51
CA LYS A 11 8.82 -7.43 -4.88
C LYS A 11 9.86 -7.85 -3.86
N LYS A 12 9.46 -7.97 -2.59
CA LYS A 12 10.36 -8.27 -1.47
C LYS A 12 9.92 -9.56 -0.80
N THR A 13 10.92 -10.34 -0.38
CA THR A 13 10.73 -11.48 0.50
C THR A 13 11.43 -11.19 1.81
N HIS A 14 10.70 -11.23 2.90
CA HIS A 14 11.21 -11.05 4.24
C HIS A 14 11.21 -12.38 4.99
N GLN A 15 12.29 -12.64 5.72
CA GLN A 15 12.34 -13.74 6.67
C GLN A 15 11.56 -13.35 7.94
N ALA A 16 11.27 -14.37 8.77
CA ALA A 16 10.66 -14.19 10.07
C ALA A 16 11.30 -13.06 10.88
N SER A 17 10.48 -12.33 11.61
CA SER A 17 10.91 -11.28 12.55
C SER A 17 11.61 -10.07 11.93
N TYR A 18 11.36 -9.78 10.66
CA TYR A 18 11.81 -8.52 10.08
C TYR A 18 10.93 -7.37 10.57
N HIS A 19 11.57 -6.36 11.16
CA HIS A 19 10.91 -5.12 11.58
C HIS A 19 11.62 -3.94 10.94
N MET A 20 10.87 -3.03 10.35
CA MET A 20 11.44 -1.72 10.01
C MET A 20 11.85 -1.01 11.29
N HIS A 21 13.06 -0.47 11.33
CA HIS A 21 13.61 0.16 12.55
C HIS A 21 12.79 1.34 13.05
N SER A 22 12.18 2.11 12.15
CA SER A 22 11.37 3.29 12.49
C SER A 22 10.22 3.47 11.53
N ALA A 23 9.16 4.11 12.01
CA ALA A 23 8.13 4.65 11.13
C ALA A 23 8.73 5.78 10.28
N HIS A 24 8.31 5.87 9.02
CA HIS A 24 8.80 6.85 8.07
C HIS A 24 7.63 7.45 7.27
N ALA A 25 7.90 8.58 6.65
CA ALA A 25 7.00 9.23 5.71
C ALA A 25 7.81 9.71 4.49
N HIS A 26 7.18 9.77 3.35
CA HIS A 26 7.80 10.21 2.10
C HIS A 26 6.80 11.00 1.24
N SER A 27 7.30 11.85 0.36
CA SER A 27 6.51 12.78 -0.45
C SER A 27 5.82 12.16 -1.68
N TYR A 28 5.79 10.86 -1.80
CA TYR A 28 5.12 10.10 -2.85
C TYR A 28 4.09 9.14 -2.25
N TYR A 29 3.20 8.65 -3.08
CA TYR A 29 2.20 7.64 -2.73
C TYR A 29 2.83 6.26 -2.73
N GLU A 30 2.29 5.33 -1.95
CA GLU A 30 2.69 3.93 -1.97
C GLU A 30 1.47 3.02 -2.10
N MET A 31 1.54 2.04 -2.97
CA MET A 31 0.65 0.88 -2.95
C MET A 31 1.40 -0.28 -2.29
N PHE A 32 0.84 -0.86 -1.26
CA PHE A 32 1.36 -2.05 -0.60
C PHE A 32 0.40 -3.23 -0.78
N TYR A 33 0.92 -4.37 -1.19
CA TYR A 33 0.17 -5.61 -1.40
C TYR A 33 0.89 -6.78 -0.74
N LEU A 34 0.20 -7.49 0.18
CA LEU A 34 0.73 -8.68 0.85
C LEU A 34 0.34 -9.93 0.05
N ILE A 35 1.33 -10.65 -0.47
CA ILE A 35 1.16 -11.87 -1.26
C ILE A 35 1.07 -13.08 -0.35
N SER A 36 1.99 -13.21 0.62
CA SER A 36 2.04 -14.35 1.55
C SER A 36 2.56 -13.94 2.93
N GLY A 37 2.28 -14.76 3.95
CA GLY A 37 2.64 -14.51 5.34
C GLY A 37 1.70 -13.55 6.05
N GLY A 38 2.15 -12.91 7.12
CA GLY A 38 1.42 -11.90 7.91
C GLY A 38 2.26 -10.65 8.12
N CYS A 39 1.63 -9.49 8.19
CA CYS A 39 2.31 -8.21 8.38
C CYS A 39 1.45 -7.28 9.23
N ASP A 40 2.05 -6.67 10.24
CA ASP A 40 1.45 -5.56 10.95
C ASP A 40 1.83 -4.26 10.26
N LEU A 41 0.83 -3.55 9.73
CA LEU A 41 0.97 -2.24 9.14
C LEU A 41 0.54 -1.18 10.14
N PHE A 42 1.49 -0.41 10.64
CA PHE A 42 1.21 0.85 11.33
C PHE A 42 1.02 1.95 10.28
N ILE A 43 -0.10 2.64 10.31
CA ILE A 43 -0.39 3.79 9.44
C ILE A 43 -1.14 4.86 10.23
N LYS A 44 -0.61 6.07 10.25
CA LYS A 44 -1.07 7.15 11.14
C LYS A 44 -1.00 6.70 12.59
N ASN A 45 -2.15 6.50 13.25
CA ASN A 45 -2.26 6.10 14.65
C ASN A 45 -2.89 4.71 14.81
N ASN A 46 -2.99 3.94 13.75
CA ASN A 46 -3.64 2.63 13.77
C ASN A 46 -2.66 1.52 13.38
N VAL A 47 -2.84 0.36 13.98
CA VAL A 47 -2.16 -0.88 13.59
C VAL A 47 -3.18 -1.79 12.91
N TYR A 48 -2.82 -2.29 11.74
CA TYR A 48 -3.63 -3.23 10.95
C TYR A 48 -2.88 -4.52 10.78
N HIS A 49 -3.49 -5.62 11.18
CA HIS A 49 -2.96 -6.95 10.91
C HIS A 49 -3.34 -7.39 9.50
N LEU A 50 -2.36 -7.44 8.60
CA LEU A 50 -2.56 -7.80 7.20
C LEU A 50 -2.37 -9.30 7.00
N THR A 51 -3.22 -9.86 6.15
CA THR A 51 -3.18 -11.25 5.68
C THR A 51 -3.00 -11.30 4.17
N PRO A 52 -2.63 -12.45 3.57
CA PRO A 52 -2.47 -12.57 2.13
C PRO A 52 -3.71 -12.11 1.37
N GLY A 53 -3.50 -11.25 0.37
CA GLY A 53 -4.58 -10.60 -0.38
C GLY A 53 -4.95 -9.20 0.11
N ASN A 54 -4.41 -8.75 1.26
CA ASN A 54 -4.60 -7.35 1.65
C ASN A 54 -3.78 -6.41 0.78
N ILE A 55 -4.45 -5.34 0.35
CA ILE A 55 -3.87 -4.26 -0.44
C ILE A 55 -4.28 -2.91 0.16
N THR A 56 -3.36 -1.96 0.16
CA THR A 56 -3.61 -0.59 0.62
C THR A 56 -2.89 0.43 -0.22
N PHE A 57 -3.44 1.65 -0.26
CA PHE A 57 -2.79 2.81 -0.85
C PHE A 57 -2.51 3.84 0.23
N ILE A 58 -1.23 4.10 0.48
CA ILE A 58 -0.75 5.01 1.50
C ILE A 58 -0.55 6.39 0.87
N PRO A 59 -1.20 7.44 1.39
CA PRO A 59 -1.00 8.79 0.89
C PRO A 59 0.43 9.28 1.11
N ALA A 60 0.86 10.22 0.27
CA ALA A 60 2.10 10.97 0.50
C ALA A 60 2.09 11.62 1.90
N ASP A 61 3.27 11.79 2.48
CA ASP A 61 3.50 12.40 3.79
C ASP A 61 2.77 11.72 4.96
N THR A 62 2.36 10.46 4.77
CA THR A 62 1.71 9.67 5.81
C THR A 62 2.72 8.81 6.55
N LEU A 63 2.79 8.96 7.88
CA LEU A 63 3.65 8.14 8.73
C LEU A 63 3.16 6.69 8.72
N HIS A 64 4.04 5.76 8.37
CA HIS A 64 3.73 4.33 8.32
C HIS A 64 4.97 3.45 8.59
N ARG A 65 4.73 2.18 8.92
CA ARG A 65 5.76 1.17 9.17
C ARG A 65 5.17 -0.22 8.99
N THR A 66 5.94 -1.15 8.45
CA THR A 66 5.62 -2.58 8.40
C THR A 66 6.46 -3.38 9.39
N SER A 67 5.86 -4.43 9.95
CA SER A 67 6.49 -5.35 10.88
C SER A 67 6.01 -6.77 10.60
N TYR A 68 6.90 -7.74 10.59
CA TYR A 68 6.61 -9.14 10.29
C TYR A 68 7.03 -9.98 11.51
N SER A 69 6.08 -10.64 12.16
CA SER A 69 6.27 -11.21 13.50
C SER A 69 6.22 -12.73 13.59
N ASP A 70 5.73 -13.40 12.58
CA ASP A 70 5.63 -14.86 12.57
C ASP A 70 6.85 -15.56 11.94
N ALA A 71 6.96 -16.88 12.11
CA ALA A 71 8.08 -17.68 11.63
C ALA A 71 8.04 -18.01 10.12
N ALA A 72 7.09 -17.43 9.38
CA ALA A 72 6.90 -17.71 7.96
C ALA A 72 7.71 -16.76 7.06
N LEU A 73 7.90 -17.15 5.81
CA LEU A 73 8.36 -16.23 4.78
C LEU A 73 7.20 -15.31 4.37
N HIS A 74 7.50 -14.03 4.25
CA HIS A 74 6.56 -13.01 3.86
C HIS A 74 6.93 -12.48 2.48
N GLU A 75 5.98 -12.49 1.56
CA GLU A 75 6.13 -11.84 0.25
C GLU A 75 5.21 -10.65 0.14
N CYS A 76 5.74 -9.53 -0.31
CA CYS A 76 4.96 -8.33 -0.59
C CYS A 76 5.45 -7.65 -1.87
N VAL A 77 4.57 -6.83 -2.44
CA VAL A 77 4.92 -5.88 -3.50
C VAL A 77 4.60 -4.48 -3.00
N SER A 78 5.55 -3.56 -3.17
CA SER A 78 5.31 -2.13 -3.01
C SER A 78 5.54 -1.40 -4.32
N ILE A 79 4.67 -0.41 -4.62
CA ILE A 79 4.80 0.52 -5.74
C ILE A 79 4.79 1.93 -5.16
N GLU A 80 5.89 2.64 -5.32
CA GLU A 80 6.03 4.06 -4.98
C GLU A 80 5.79 4.90 -6.23
N PHE A 81 4.89 5.87 -6.16
CA PHE A 81 4.52 6.65 -7.34
C PHE A 81 4.12 8.09 -7.01
N THR A 82 4.30 8.99 -7.96
CA THR A 82 3.79 10.35 -7.89
C THR A 82 2.39 10.44 -8.53
N GLN A 83 1.65 11.49 -8.20
CA GLN A 83 0.28 11.70 -8.69
C GLN A 83 0.17 11.70 -10.22
N SER A 84 1.26 12.02 -10.93
CA SER A 84 1.30 11.99 -12.39
C SER A 84 0.98 10.61 -13.00
N TYR A 85 1.18 9.54 -12.24
CA TYR A 85 0.81 8.17 -12.66
C TYR A 85 -0.69 7.87 -12.53
N LEU A 86 -1.46 8.74 -11.90
CA LEU A 86 -2.92 8.66 -11.77
C LEU A 86 -3.63 9.81 -12.53
N SER A 87 -2.93 10.54 -13.40
CA SER A 87 -3.45 11.78 -14.01
C SER A 87 -4.76 11.58 -14.75
N GLU A 88 -4.91 10.49 -15.51
CA GLU A 88 -6.13 10.19 -16.27
C GLU A 88 -7.28 9.80 -15.32
N LEU A 89 -7.00 9.06 -14.25
CA LEU A 89 -8.00 8.73 -13.22
C LEU A 89 -8.40 9.97 -12.42
N VAL A 90 -7.46 10.88 -12.16
CA VAL A 90 -7.77 12.18 -11.54
C VAL A 90 -8.62 13.03 -12.46
N ALA A 91 -8.35 13.04 -13.77
CA ALA A 91 -9.14 13.78 -14.75
C ALA A 91 -10.57 13.23 -14.87
N GLU A 92 -10.75 11.92 -14.81
CA GLU A 92 -12.05 11.25 -14.94
C GLU A 92 -12.90 11.34 -13.67
N PHE A 93 -12.31 11.00 -12.51
CA PHE A 93 -13.06 10.85 -11.26
C PHE A 93 -12.88 12.02 -10.27
N GLY A 94 -11.84 12.83 -10.45
CA GLY A 94 -11.44 13.88 -9.53
C GLY A 94 -10.58 13.39 -8.36
N THR A 95 -9.73 14.28 -7.85
CA THR A 95 -8.80 13.99 -6.74
C THR A 95 -9.53 13.57 -5.47
N VAL A 96 -10.60 14.28 -5.10
CA VAL A 96 -11.36 14.01 -3.87
C VAL A 96 -12.00 12.63 -3.90
N TRP A 97 -12.55 12.23 -5.05
CA TRP A 97 -13.14 10.91 -5.21
C TRP A 97 -12.11 9.81 -5.05
N LEU A 98 -10.96 9.91 -5.73
CA LEU A 98 -9.88 8.93 -5.59
C LEU A 98 -9.35 8.85 -4.17
N GLN A 99 -9.18 9.99 -3.51
CA GLN A 99 -8.73 10.03 -2.11
C GLN A 99 -9.69 9.30 -1.18
N SER A 100 -10.99 9.50 -1.34
CA SER A 100 -12.00 8.89 -0.48
C SER A 100 -12.23 7.39 -0.76
N HIS A 101 -11.98 6.93 -1.99
CA HIS A 101 -12.27 5.54 -2.38
C HIS A 101 -11.03 4.63 -2.34
N LEU A 102 -9.85 5.17 -2.52
CA LEU A 102 -8.64 4.38 -2.67
C LEU A 102 -7.68 4.49 -1.47
N PHE A 103 -7.46 5.72 -0.96
CA PHE A 103 -6.41 5.96 0.01
C PHE A 103 -6.82 5.73 1.46
N SER A 104 -5.85 5.36 2.29
CA SER A 104 -5.99 5.11 3.74
C SER A 104 -7.03 4.05 4.09
N LYS A 105 -7.26 3.10 3.20
CA LYS A 105 -8.13 1.94 3.39
C LYS A 105 -7.34 0.67 3.14
N ILE A 106 -7.72 -0.41 3.81
CA ILE A 106 -7.18 -1.73 3.56
C ILE A 106 -8.29 -2.56 2.94
N PHE A 107 -8.01 -3.07 1.75
CA PHE A 107 -8.92 -3.92 1.01
C PHE A 107 -8.43 -5.36 1.07
N TYR A 108 -9.34 -6.30 1.09
CA TYR A 108 -9.04 -7.72 0.96
C TYR A 108 -9.46 -8.20 -0.43
N LEU A 109 -8.50 -8.65 -1.21
CA LEU A 109 -8.74 -9.25 -2.52
C LEU A 109 -9.02 -10.75 -2.35
N PRO A 110 -10.21 -11.23 -2.71
CA PRO A 110 -10.52 -12.66 -2.74
C PRO A 110 -9.55 -13.45 -3.63
N GLU A 111 -9.41 -14.74 -3.37
CA GLU A 111 -8.39 -15.57 -4.02
C GLU A 111 -8.55 -15.62 -5.55
N ASP A 112 -9.77 -15.65 -6.03
CA ASP A 112 -10.12 -15.63 -7.46
C ASP A 112 -9.68 -14.34 -8.18
N CYS A 113 -9.63 -13.20 -7.46
CA CYS A 113 -9.15 -11.93 -8.00
C CYS A 113 -7.62 -11.79 -7.99
N ARG A 114 -6.91 -12.53 -7.12
CA ARG A 114 -5.46 -12.37 -6.91
C ARG A 114 -4.63 -12.75 -8.11
N SER A 115 -5.07 -13.77 -8.88
CA SER A 115 -4.35 -14.21 -10.08
C SER A 115 -4.24 -13.09 -11.11
N ASP A 116 -5.32 -12.32 -11.29
CA ASP A 116 -5.38 -11.19 -12.21
C ASP A 116 -4.48 -10.04 -11.75
N ILE A 117 -4.52 -9.70 -10.47
CA ILE A 117 -3.65 -8.68 -9.87
C ILE A 117 -2.18 -9.09 -9.97
N ASN A 118 -1.84 -10.33 -9.66
CA ASN A 118 -0.47 -10.85 -9.75
C ASN A 118 0.06 -10.84 -11.19
N ALA A 119 -0.78 -11.15 -12.19
CA ALA A 119 -0.41 -11.06 -13.60
C ALA A 119 -0.08 -9.61 -13.99
N MET A 120 -0.90 -8.64 -13.57
CA MET A 120 -0.65 -7.21 -13.81
C MET A 120 0.63 -6.73 -13.11
N LEU A 121 0.86 -7.12 -11.87
CA LEU A 121 2.09 -6.78 -11.14
C LEU A 121 3.33 -7.36 -11.83
N SER A 122 3.23 -8.57 -12.39
CA SER A 122 4.33 -9.18 -13.16
C SER A 122 4.64 -8.41 -14.44
N LEU A 123 3.61 -7.91 -15.15
CA LEU A 123 3.81 -7.04 -16.33
C LEU A 123 4.48 -5.71 -15.93
N ILE A 124 4.05 -5.09 -14.84
CA ILE A 124 4.65 -3.84 -14.35
C ILE A 124 6.11 -4.06 -13.93
N LEU A 125 6.41 -5.17 -13.23
CA LEU A 125 7.78 -5.52 -12.84
C LEU A 125 8.69 -5.74 -14.05
N ALA A 126 8.21 -6.44 -15.07
CA ALA A 126 8.97 -6.66 -16.31
C ALA A 126 9.21 -5.35 -17.06
N GLU A 127 8.20 -4.50 -17.17
CA GLU A 127 8.31 -3.20 -17.84
C GLU A 127 9.23 -2.23 -17.09
N HIS A 128 9.21 -2.25 -15.76
CA HIS A 128 10.10 -1.43 -14.94
C HIS A 128 11.59 -1.76 -15.14
N GLN A 129 11.90 -2.98 -15.56
CA GLN A 129 13.26 -3.40 -15.92
C GLN A 129 13.64 -3.02 -17.36
N SER A 130 12.67 -2.63 -18.18
CA SER A 130 12.92 -2.13 -19.52
C SER A 130 13.43 -0.70 -19.49
N SER A 131 14.24 -0.32 -20.45
CA SER A 131 14.85 1.03 -20.55
C SER A 131 14.62 1.69 -21.91
N ASP A 132 13.61 1.24 -22.67
CA ASP A 132 13.29 1.87 -23.95
C ASP A 132 12.49 3.17 -23.78
N ILE A 133 12.30 3.90 -24.86
CA ILE A 133 11.61 5.19 -24.87
C ILE A 133 10.09 5.09 -24.55
N PHE A 134 9.52 3.89 -24.62
CA PHE A 134 8.10 3.62 -24.38
C PHE A 134 7.81 3.16 -22.96
N SER A 135 8.84 2.70 -22.22
CA SER A 135 8.69 2.06 -20.92
C SER A 135 7.91 2.90 -19.91
N ASN A 136 8.19 4.20 -19.84
CA ASN A 136 7.46 5.09 -18.92
C ASN A 136 5.97 5.22 -19.27
N CYS A 137 5.63 5.23 -20.57
CA CYS A 137 4.25 5.24 -21.04
C CYS A 137 3.55 3.92 -20.69
N MET A 138 4.21 2.80 -20.94
CA MET A 138 3.68 1.47 -20.65
C MET A 138 3.47 1.27 -19.15
N LEU A 139 4.43 1.65 -18.31
CA LEU A 139 4.30 1.61 -16.84
C LEU A 139 3.07 2.39 -16.37
N LYS A 140 2.87 3.59 -16.90
CA LYS A 140 1.71 4.42 -16.57
C LYS A 140 0.39 3.74 -16.95
N MET A 141 0.31 3.19 -18.17
CA MET A 141 -0.88 2.48 -18.65
C MET A 141 -1.17 1.21 -17.84
N TYR A 142 -0.15 0.40 -17.55
CA TYR A 142 -0.31 -0.82 -16.76
C TYR A 142 -0.71 -0.50 -15.32
N PHE A 143 -0.08 0.49 -14.69
CA PHE A 143 -0.41 0.88 -13.33
C PHE A 143 -1.83 1.44 -13.20
N GLN A 144 -2.26 2.29 -14.12
CA GLN A 144 -3.65 2.78 -14.12
C GLN A 144 -4.65 1.66 -14.36
N THR A 145 -4.33 0.72 -15.26
CA THR A 145 -5.16 -0.47 -15.48
C THR A 145 -5.26 -1.30 -14.20
N LEU A 146 -4.15 -1.51 -13.48
CA LEU A 146 -4.14 -2.19 -12.18
C LEU A 146 -5.05 -1.48 -11.18
N VAL A 147 -4.93 -0.15 -11.05
CA VAL A 147 -5.77 0.63 -10.12
C VAL A 147 -7.25 0.53 -10.49
N VAL A 148 -7.60 0.62 -11.78
CA VAL A 148 -9.00 0.47 -12.22
C VAL A 148 -9.54 -0.92 -11.90
N ARG A 149 -8.74 -1.98 -12.08
CA ARG A 149 -9.16 -3.36 -11.71
C ARG A 149 -9.41 -3.47 -10.21
N ILE A 150 -8.50 -2.94 -9.39
CA ILE A 150 -8.68 -2.90 -7.94
C ILE A 150 -9.97 -2.15 -7.58
N LEU A 151 -10.21 -0.97 -8.16
CA LEU A 151 -11.42 -0.19 -7.93
C LEU A 151 -12.69 -0.94 -8.34
N ARG A 152 -12.67 -1.70 -9.42
CA ARG A 152 -13.80 -2.57 -9.81
C ARG A 152 -14.06 -3.64 -8.78
N TYR A 153 -13.02 -4.33 -8.30
CA TYR A 153 -13.15 -5.32 -7.24
C TYR A 153 -13.68 -4.73 -5.94
N ILE A 154 -13.23 -3.51 -5.59
CA ILE A 154 -13.71 -2.79 -4.40
C ILE A 154 -15.19 -2.39 -4.52
N ASN A 155 -15.63 -2.01 -5.71
CA ASN A 155 -17.02 -1.61 -5.97
C ASN A 155 -17.96 -2.81 -6.08
N ASP A 156 -17.45 -3.98 -6.43
CA ASP A 156 -18.17 -5.24 -6.41
C ASP A 156 -18.28 -5.71 -4.94
N ALA A 157 -19.49 -5.83 -4.43
CA ALA A 157 -19.81 -6.00 -2.99
C ALA A 157 -19.15 -7.21 -2.28
N SER A 158 -18.29 -7.94 -2.96
CA SER A 158 -17.50 -9.07 -2.46
C SER A 158 -16.20 -8.68 -1.75
N ILE A 159 -15.74 -7.43 -1.84
CA ILE A 159 -14.48 -7.02 -1.23
C ILE A 159 -14.71 -6.35 0.12
N LEU A 160 -14.27 -7.03 1.16
CA LEU A 160 -14.35 -6.53 2.53
C LEU A 160 -13.30 -5.43 2.76
N ILE A 161 -13.75 -4.26 3.22
CA ILE A 161 -12.85 -3.31 3.88
C ILE A 161 -12.45 -3.96 5.20
N VAL A 162 -11.15 -4.17 5.40
CA VAL A 162 -10.64 -4.66 6.67
C VAL A 162 -10.85 -3.56 7.71
N ASN A 163 -11.87 -3.73 8.55
CA ASN A 163 -12.04 -2.89 9.72
C ASN A 163 -10.99 -3.32 10.75
N ASN A 164 -10.51 -2.36 11.55
CA ASN A 164 -9.61 -2.60 12.65
C ASN A 164 -10.17 -3.69 13.57
N ASN A 165 -9.77 -4.94 13.38
CA ASN A 165 -9.98 -5.98 14.37
C ASN A 165 -8.78 -5.94 15.31
N THR A 166 -8.84 -5.06 16.30
CA THR A 166 -7.90 -5.03 17.42
C THR A 166 -7.98 -6.37 18.15
N ARG A 167 -6.90 -7.17 18.08
CA ARG A 167 -6.65 -8.20 19.10
C ARG A 167 -6.34 -7.49 20.41
N ALA A 168 -6.58 -8.10 21.56
CA ALA A 168 -6.32 -7.51 22.88
C ALA A 168 -4.85 -7.06 23.09
N THR A 169 -3.89 -7.62 22.32
CA THR A 169 -2.50 -7.15 22.23
C THR A 169 -2.38 -5.82 21.48
N ASP A 170 -3.31 -5.51 20.60
CA ASP A 170 -3.30 -4.29 19.80
C ASP A 170 -3.83 -3.09 20.59
N GLU A 171 -4.74 -3.30 21.56
CA GLU A 171 -5.21 -2.23 22.47
C GLU A 171 -4.05 -1.64 23.28
N ALA A 172 -3.19 -2.49 23.84
CA ALA A 172 -2.04 -2.02 24.59
C ALA A 172 -1.03 -1.28 23.69
N LEU A 173 -0.83 -1.75 22.45
CA LEU A 173 0.03 -1.10 21.47
C LEU A 173 -0.60 0.22 21.00
N GLN A 174 -1.90 0.25 20.79
CA GLN A 174 -2.62 1.46 20.39
C GLN A 174 -2.58 2.50 21.52
N ILE A 175 -2.82 2.13 22.76
CA ILE A 175 -2.69 3.01 23.93
C ILE A 175 -1.27 3.58 24.04
N ALA A 176 -0.23 2.76 23.79
CA ALA A 176 1.15 3.22 23.79
C ALA A 176 1.44 4.19 22.65
N VAL A 177 0.92 3.94 21.45
CA VAL A 177 1.05 4.82 20.28
C VAL A 177 0.34 6.16 20.54
N ASP A 178 -0.88 6.13 21.06
CA ASP A 178 -1.65 7.32 21.39
C ASP A 178 -0.95 8.14 22.48
N TYR A 179 -0.45 7.48 23.52
CA TYR A 179 0.33 8.12 24.58
C TYR A 179 1.60 8.80 24.03
N ILE A 180 2.36 8.12 23.16
CA ILE A 180 3.56 8.68 22.54
C ILE A 180 3.18 9.90 21.69
N ASN A 181 2.13 9.81 20.87
CA ASN A 181 1.70 10.90 19.99
C ASN A 181 1.20 12.14 20.77
N GLU A 182 0.53 11.93 21.90
CA GLU A 182 0.07 13.03 22.78
C GLU A 182 1.23 13.70 23.52
N HIS A 183 2.26 12.93 23.93
CA HIS A 183 3.32 13.44 24.79
C HIS A 183 4.62 13.77 24.05
N PHE A 184 4.79 13.29 22.81
CA PHE A 184 6.00 13.59 22.00
C PHE A 184 6.19 15.08 21.70
N LYS A 185 5.11 15.85 21.64
CA LYS A 185 5.16 17.32 21.39
C LYS A 185 5.58 18.15 22.62
N ASN A 186 5.65 17.54 23.79
CA ASN A 186 5.85 18.28 25.04
C ASN A 186 7.26 18.19 25.60
N ASN A 187 8.21 17.51 24.94
CA ASN A 187 9.56 17.29 25.47
C ASN A 187 10.67 17.46 24.42
N ILE A 188 10.55 18.47 23.55
CA ILE A 188 11.70 18.97 22.76
C ILE A 188 11.76 20.47 22.87
#